data_49688ab5f3e391a5b0a764135ecf30be
#
_entry.id   49688ab5f3e391a5b0a764135ecf30be
#
_cell.length_a   1.000
_cell.length_b   1.000
_cell.length_c   1.000
_cell.angle_alpha   90.00
_cell.angle_beta   90.00
_cell.angle_gamma   90.00
#
_symmetry.space_group_name_H-M   'P 1'
#
loop_
_entity.id
_entity.type
_entity.pdbx_description
1 polymer ?
#
loop_
_entity_poly.entity_id
_entity_poly.type
_entity_poly.pdbx_seq_one_letter_code
_entity_poly.pdbx_strand_id
1 'polypeptide(L)'
;MGSEMCIRDSLSKNQLKFLCNRQKGIGADGIILVENTEDADFNMHYFNSDGSLSSLCGNGGRCSVAFASKHNIIGTKTKFRAIDGLHEAELLSSKEVRLNIQDVSTIIKHDDSFFVNTGSPHYVKLVESVSSINVKKEGALIRYSNFFKPNGVNVNFLEKRKNNHFLIRTYERGVENETLACGTGAVAGALVM
;
A
#
# COMPACT_ATOMS: atom_id res chain seq x y z
N MET A 1 33.92 -15.04 -8.85
CA MET A 1 32.50 -14.89 -8.53
C MET A 1 32.41 -13.72 -7.55
N GLY A 2 32.11 -12.53 -8.08
CA GLY A 2 31.83 -11.37 -7.23
C GLY A 2 30.44 -11.54 -6.63
N SER A 3 30.32 -11.52 -5.29
CA SER A 3 29.01 -11.40 -4.67
C SER A 3 28.45 -10.05 -5.05
N GLU A 4 27.43 -10.01 -5.90
CA GLU A 4 26.63 -8.82 -6.08
C GLU A 4 26.02 -8.49 -4.72
N MET A 5 26.52 -7.43 -4.10
CA MET A 5 25.98 -6.94 -2.84
C MET A 5 24.61 -6.36 -3.12
N CYS A 6 23.57 -7.00 -2.63
CA CYS A 6 22.19 -6.55 -2.78
C CYS A 6 22.06 -5.13 -2.24
N ILE A 7 21.53 -4.19 -3.02
CA ILE A 7 21.35 -2.77 -2.59
C ILE A 7 20.55 -2.70 -1.31
N ARG A 8 19.63 -3.62 -1.07
CA ARG A 8 18.87 -3.73 0.17
C ARG A 8 19.77 -3.85 1.39
N ASP A 9 20.83 -4.65 1.30
CA ASP A 9 21.76 -4.90 2.41
C ASP A 9 22.76 -3.75 2.60
N SER A 10 22.87 -2.84 1.61
CA SER A 10 23.73 -1.67 1.66
C SER A 10 23.09 -0.44 2.31
N LEU A 11 21.74 -0.38 2.42
CA LEU A 11 21.03 0.76 2.98
C LEU A 11 20.51 0.46 4.40
N SER A 12 21.08 1.15 5.37
CA SER A 12 20.60 1.10 6.75
C SER A 12 19.25 1.81 6.92
N LYS A 13 18.49 1.43 7.94
CA LYS A 13 17.21 2.09 8.30
C LYS A 13 17.35 3.61 8.44
N ASN A 14 18.47 4.09 8.99
CA ASN A 14 18.72 5.53 9.15
C ASN A 14 18.93 6.23 7.81
N GLN A 15 19.60 5.59 6.87
CA GLN A 15 19.78 6.14 5.50
C GLN A 15 18.45 6.19 4.76
N LEU A 16 17.61 5.14 4.83
CA LEU A 16 16.26 5.13 4.26
C LEU A 16 15.40 6.26 4.84
N LYS A 17 15.41 6.42 6.16
CA LYS A 17 14.73 7.51 6.86
C LYS A 17 15.23 8.89 6.45
N PHE A 18 16.55 9.05 6.29
CA PHE A 18 17.14 10.30 5.84
C PHE A 18 16.71 10.64 4.42
N LEU A 19 16.75 9.68 3.49
CA LEU A 19 16.33 9.88 2.10
C LEU A 19 14.86 10.32 2.00
N CYS A 20 13.98 9.75 2.84
CA CYS A 20 12.56 10.11 2.90
C CYS A 20 12.29 11.48 3.55
N ASN A 21 13.25 12.06 4.25
CA ASN A 21 13.05 13.33 4.97
C ASN A 21 12.83 14.48 3.99
N ARG A 22 11.68 15.18 4.10
CA ARG A 22 11.29 16.25 3.16
C ARG A 22 12.08 17.54 3.31
N GLN A 23 12.83 17.70 4.40
CA GLN A 23 13.64 18.91 4.65
C GLN A 23 15.14 18.69 4.40
N LYS A 24 15.62 17.45 4.61
CA LYS A 24 17.05 17.14 4.60
C LYS A 24 17.45 16.11 3.56
N GLY A 25 16.50 15.33 3.04
CA GLY A 25 16.68 14.30 2.03
C GLY A 25 16.00 14.64 0.71
N ILE A 26 15.66 13.62 -0.06
CA ILE A 26 14.89 13.75 -1.32
C ILE A 26 13.42 14.08 -1.01
N GLY A 27 12.88 13.51 0.08
CA GLY A 27 11.50 13.69 0.54
C GLY A 27 10.53 12.75 -0.18
N ALA A 28 10.05 11.73 0.54
CA ALA A 28 9.12 10.74 0.02
C ALA A 28 8.30 10.11 1.15
N ASP A 29 7.17 9.47 0.79
CA ASP A 29 6.38 8.67 1.72
C ASP A 29 6.99 7.29 1.97
N GLY A 30 7.93 6.88 1.13
CA GLY A 30 8.68 5.64 1.24
C GLY A 30 9.68 5.46 0.10
N ILE A 31 10.42 4.37 0.14
CA ILE A 31 11.40 3.98 -0.88
C ILE A 31 11.06 2.59 -1.38
N ILE A 32 11.17 2.41 -2.69
CA ILE A 32 11.04 1.11 -3.34
C ILE A 32 12.39 0.73 -3.92
N LEU A 33 12.86 -0.47 -3.61
CA LEU A 33 13.99 -1.10 -4.27
C LEU A 33 13.45 -2.16 -5.21
N VAL A 34 13.93 -2.14 -6.44
CA VAL A 34 13.66 -3.15 -7.48
C VAL A 34 14.93 -3.95 -7.67
N GLU A 35 14.87 -5.26 -7.44
CA GLU A 35 16.01 -6.16 -7.49
C GLU A 35 15.73 -7.34 -8.44
N ASN A 36 16.77 -7.89 -9.04
CA ASN A 36 16.66 -9.11 -9.83
C ASN A 36 16.30 -10.31 -8.94
N THR A 37 15.57 -11.26 -9.51
CA THR A 37 15.23 -12.54 -8.86
C THR A 37 15.15 -13.64 -9.90
N GLU A 38 15.26 -14.91 -9.47
CA GLU A 38 15.21 -16.07 -10.36
C GLU A 38 13.77 -16.57 -10.62
N ASP A 39 12.83 -16.23 -9.74
CA ASP A 39 11.47 -16.78 -9.72
C ASP A 39 10.35 -15.78 -10.09
N ALA A 40 10.75 -14.58 -10.50
CA ALA A 40 9.86 -13.52 -11.00
C ALA A 40 10.65 -12.56 -11.89
N ASP A 41 9.99 -11.61 -12.52
CA ASP A 41 10.69 -10.62 -13.33
C ASP A 41 11.53 -9.66 -12.47
N PHE A 42 11.06 -9.36 -11.23
CA PHE A 42 11.81 -8.60 -10.22
C PHE A 42 11.23 -8.80 -8.82
N ASN A 43 12.03 -8.48 -7.80
CA ASN A 43 11.60 -8.27 -6.42
C ASN A 43 11.34 -6.80 -6.15
N MET A 44 10.26 -6.51 -5.43
CA MET A 44 9.90 -5.20 -4.92
C MET A 44 10.03 -5.17 -3.39
N HIS A 45 10.92 -4.35 -2.86
CA HIS A 45 11.01 -4.09 -1.43
C HIS A 45 10.52 -2.66 -1.15
N TYR A 46 9.43 -2.54 -0.41
CA TYR A 46 8.87 -1.24 -0.03
C TYR A 46 9.20 -0.92 1.43
N PHE A 47 9.82 0.22 1.63
CA PHE A 47 10.16 0.77 2.95
C PHE A 47 9.36 2.05 3.18
N ASN A 48 8.71 2.12 4.34
CA ASN A 48 8.06 3.35 4.80
C ASN A 48 9.09 4.47 5.03
N SER A 49 8.60 5.70 5.19
CA SER A 49 9.46 6.87 5.45
C SER A 49 10.25 6.80 6.76
N ASP A 50 9.90 5.90 7.68
CA ASP A 50 10.65 5.60 8.91
C ASP A 50 11.77 4.56 8.71
N GLY A 51 11.92 4.05 7.48
CA GLY A 51 12.88 3.02 7.09
C GLY A 51 12.47 1.60 7.47
N SER A 52 11.24 1.35 7.90
CA SER A 52 10.74 0.00 8.16
C SER A 52 10.20 -0.64 6.88
N LEU A 53 10.48 -1.94 6.70
CA LEU A 53 9.91 -2.74 5.61
C LEU A 53 8.39 -2.82 5.79
N SER A 54 7.64 -2.68 4.70
CA SER A 54 6.18 -2.65 4.71
C SER A 54 5.57 -3.66 3.73
N SER A 55 4.27 -3.93 3.91
CA SER A 55 3.46 -4.71 2.98
C SER A 55 3.33 -4.01 1.62
N LEU A 56 2.79 -4.73 0.62
CA LEU A 56 2.52 -4.14 -0.69
C LEU A 56 1.72 -2.83 -0.55
N CYS A 57 2.27 -1.78 -1.12
CA CYS A 57 1.56 -0.53 -1.39
C CYS A 57 1.04 -0.58 -2.85
N GLY A 58 -0.28 -0.54 -3.05
CA GLY A 58 -0.85 -0.60 -4.40
C GLY A 58 -0.34 0.52 -5.33
N ASN A 59 -0.10 1.72 -4.80
CA ASN A 59 0.54 2.82 -5.53
C ASN A 59 2.01 2.47 -5.85
N GLY A 60 2.74 1.94 -4.86
CA GLY A 60 4.12 1.50 -5.03
C GLY A 60 4.28 0.40 -6.06
N GLY A 61 3.40 -0.62 -6.04
CA GLY A 61 3.40 -1.70 -7.04
C GLY A 61 3.22 -1.16 -8.46
N ARG A 62 2.28 -0.25 -8.69
CA ARG A 62 2.12 0.39 -10.01
C ARG A 62 3.34 1.21 -10.41
N CYS A 63 3.93 1.96 -9.48
CA CYS A 63 5.17 2.71 -9.74
C CYS A 63 6.34 1.78 -10.08
N SER A 64 6.48 0.64 -9.38
CA SER A 64 7.54 -0.34 -9.66
C SER A 64 7.42 -0.93 -11.06
N VAL A 65 6.20 -1.28 -11.49
CA VAL A 65 5.94 -1.80 -12.83
C VAL A 65 6.28 -0.76 -13.90
N ALA A 66 5.84 0.48 -13.73
CA ALA A 66 6.16 1.57 -14.66
C ALA A 66 7.67 1.86 -14.70
N PHE A 67 8.35 1.81 -13.55
CA PHE A 67 9.80 1.96 -13.46
C PHE A 67 10.53 0.81 -14.17
N ALA A 68 10.18 -0.44 -13.87
CA ALA A 68 10.78 -1.62 -14.47
C ALA A 68 10.61 -1.65 -15.99
N SER A 69 9.45 -1.25 -16.50
CA SER A 69 9.22 -1.11 -17.95
C SER A 69 10.07 -0.02 -18.56
N LYS A 70 10.17 1.15 -17.93
CA LYS A 70 11.01 2.26 -18.40
C LYS A 70 12.50 1.89 -18.48
N HIS A 71 12.95 0.98 -17.64
CA HIS A 71 14.33 0.49 -17.61
C HIS A 71 14.54 -0.83 -18.37
N ASN A 72 13.55 -1.25 -19.18
CA ASN A 72 13.60 -2.48 -19.99
C ASN A 72 13.83 -3.77 -19.16
N ILE A 73 13.45 -3.77 -17.89
CA ILE A 73 13.47 -4.96 -17.03
C ILE A 73 12.32 -5.89 -17.41
N ILE A 74 11.17 -5.31 -17.80
CA ILE A 74 9.95 -6.05 -18.16
C ILE A 74 9.37 -5.55 -19.47
N GLY A 75 8.49 -6.39 -20.09
CA GLY A 75 7.60 -5.98 -21.17
C GLY A 75 6.31 -5.32 -20.67
N THR A 76 5.18 -5.64 -21.31
CA THR A 76 3.86 -5.08 -20.95
C THR A 76 3.17 -5.85 -19.83
N LYS A 77 3.47 -7.15 -19.66
CA LYS A 77 2.96 -8.01 -18.57
C LYS A 77 4.12 -8.43 -17.70
N THR A 78 3.88 -8.52 -16.41
CA THR A 78 4.93 -8.87 -15.45
C THR A 78 4.37 -9.64 -14.26
N LYS A 79 5.23 -10.50 -13.70
CA LYS A 79 5.08 -11.09 -12.39
C LYS A 79 6.22 -10.58 -11.51
N PHE A 80 5.89 -9.97 -10.41
CA PHE A 80 6.89 -9.49 -9.46
C PHE A 80 6.59 -9.99 -8.05
N ARG A 81 7.63 -10.13 -7.25
CA ARG A 81 7.51 -10.56 -5.86
C ARG A 81 7.55 -9.35 -4.93
N ALA A 82 6.64 -9.29 -3.97
CA ALA A 82 6.70 -8.40 -2.83
C ALA A 82 6.74 -9.22 -1.53
N ILE A 83 6.78 -8.58 -0.39
CA ILE A 83 6.88 -9.26 0.92
C ILE A 83 5.68 -10.19 1.21
N ASP A 84 4.52 -9.90 0.65
CA ASP A 84 3.27 -10.63 0.82
C ASP A 84 3.02 -11.68 -0.28
N GLY A 85 3.95 -11.84 -1.22
CA GLY A 85 3.91 -12.89 -2.24
C GLY A 85 4.10 -12.41 -3.67
N LEU A 86 3.63 -13.22 -4.62
CA LEU A 86 3.73 -12.96 -6.04
C LEU A 86 2.54 -12.13 -6.52
N HIS A 87 2.81 -11.12 -7.32
CA HIS A 87 1.82 -10.22 -7.92
C HIS A 87 1.94 -10.21 -9.42
N GLU A 88 0.80 -10.07 -10.09
CA GLU A 88 0.73 -9.89 -11.54
C GLU A 88 0.29 -8.46 -11.86
N ALA A 89 0.87 -7.91 -12.91
CA ALA A 89 0.50 -6.59 -13.39
C ALA A 89 0.62 -6.48 -14.91
N GLU A 90 -0.06 -5.49 -15.46
CA GLU A 90 -0.05 -5.18 -16.88
C GLU A 90 0.08 -3.66 -17.09
N LEU A 91 1.05 -3.26 -17.90
CA LEU A 91 1.21 -1.89 -18.35
C LEU A 91 0.25 -1.65 -19.52
N LEU A 92 -0.82 -0.89 -19.30
CA LEU A 92 -1.82 -0.58 -20.32
C LEU A 92 -1.38 0.60 -21.19
N SER A 93 -0.64 1.53 -20.62
CA SER A 93 -0.03 2.67 -21.30
C SER A 93 1.15 3.19 -20.50
N SER A 94 1.88 4.18 -21.01
CA SER A 94 2.98 4.82 -20.27
C SER A 94 2.56 5.45 -18.92
N LYS A 95 1.26 5.60 -18.66
CA LYS A 95 0.71 6.24 -17.46
C LYS A 95 -0.28 5.36 -16.70
N GLU A 96 -0.59 4.17 -17.20
CA GLU A 96 -1.63 3.33 -16.64
C GLU A 96 -1.15 1.91 -16.43
N VAL A 97 -1.25 1.43 -15.19
CA VAL A 97 -0.87 0.08 -14.78
C VAL A 97 -2.06 -0.58 -14.11
N ARG A 98 -2.44 -1.75 -14.62
CA ARG A 98 -3.37 -2.67 -13.97
C ARG A 98 -2.55 -3.57 -13.04
N LEU A 99 -2.85 -3.52 -11.75
CA LEU A 99 -2.24 -4.37 -10.72
C LEU A 99 -3.28 -5.33 -10.20
N ASN A 100 -2.97 -6.63 -10.22
CA ASN A 100 -3.80 -7.65 -9.58
C ASN A 100 -3.66 -7.53 -8.06
N ILE A 101 -4.77 -7.47 -7.37
CA ILE A 101 -4.85 -7.57 -5.90
C ILE A 101 -5.17 -9.02 -5.56
N GLN A 102 -4.59 -9.54 -4.49
CA GLN A 102 -4.84 -10.90 -4.02
C GLN A 102 -6.32 -11.11 -3.70
N ASP A 103 -6.80 -12.32 -3.95
CA ASP A 103 -8.16 -12.70 -3.63
C ASP A 103 -8.42 -12.60 -2.13
N VAL A 104 -9.57 -12.04 -1.78
CA VAL A 104 -10.02 -11.91 -0.39
C VAL A 104 -10.95 -13.06 -0.05
N SER A 105 -10.51 -13.95 0.81
CA SER A 105 -11.30 -15.12 1.23
C SER A 105 -12.25 -14.83 2.38
N THR A 106 -12.01 -13.78 3.17
CA THR A 106 -12.77 -13.52 4.40
C THR A 106 -12.99 -12.03 4.61
N ILE A 107 -14.24 -11.68 4.89
CA ILE A 107 -14.66 -10.35 5.35
C ILE A 107 -15.31 -10.54 6.72
N ILE A 108 -14.74 -9.92 7.75
CA ILE A 108 -15.28 -9.99 9.12
C ILE A 108 -16.10 -8.74 9.36
N LYS A 109 -17.40 -8.92 9.62
CA LYS A 109 -18.33 -7.83 9.95
C LYS A 109 -18.46 -7.68 11.46
N HIS A 110 -18.42 -6.45 11.94
CA HIS A 110 -18.71 -6.10 13.34
C HIS A 110 -19.50 -4.78 13.36
N ASP A 111 -20.78 -4.86 13.65
CA ASP A 111 -21.74 -3.74 13.57
C ASP A 111 -21.67 -3.00 12.21
N ASP A 112 -21.37 -1.70 12.20
CA ASP A 112 -21.21 -0.84 11.02
C ASP A 112 -19.80 -0.84 10.47
N SER A 113 -18.98 -1.82 10.83
CA SER A 113 -17.60 -1.90 10.41
C SER A 113 -17.22 -3.28 9.89
N PHE A 114 -16.15 -3.31 9.11
CA PHE A 114 -15.65 -4.53 8.48
C PHE A 114 -14.13 -4.58 8.60
N PHE A 115 -13.61 -5.78 8.77
CA PHE A 115 -12.18 -6.03 8.64
C PHE A 115 -11.94 -6.86 7.38
N VAL A 116 -11.05 -6.38 6.53
CA VAL A 116 -10.73 -6.98 5.22
C VAL A 116 -9.22 -6.92 5.01
N ASN A 117 -8.62 -8.03 4.61
CA ASN A 117 -7.21 -8.04 4.21
C ASN A 117 -7.12 -8.18 2.68
N THR A 118 -6.64 -7.13 2.02
CA THR A 118 -6.44 -7.04 0.56
C THR A 118 -4.96 -7.03 0.18
N GLY A 119 -4.11 -7.79 0.93
CA GLY A 119 -2.65 -7.70 0.91
C GLY A 119 -2.12 -6.71 1.95
N SER A 120 -3.00 -5.87 2.49
CA SER A 120 -2.81 -5.03 3.66
C SER A 120 -4.08 -5.06 4.51
N PRO A 121 -3.99 -5.03 5.85
CA PRO A 121 -5.16 -5.05 6.70
C PRO A 121 -5.91 -3.73 6.68
N HIS A 122 -7.23 -3.79 6.44
CA HIS A 122 -8.13 -2.65 6.39
C HIS A 122 -9.28 -2.81 7.38
N TYR A 123 -9.52 -1.77 8.17
CA TYR A 123 -10.75 -1.55 8.90
C TYR A 123 -11.60 -0.55 8.12
N VAL A 124 -12.79 -0.97 7.70
CA VAL A 124 -13.73 -0.16 6.93
C VAL A 124 -14.93 0.18 7.81
N LYS A 125 -15.13 1.45 8.09
CA LYS A 125 -16.24 1.96 8.89
C LYS A 125 -17.24 2.70 8.01
N LEU A 126 -18.49 2.25 8.02
CA LEU A 126 -19.57 2.97 7.35
C LEU A 126 -19.90 4.25 8.17
N VAL A 127 -20.05 5.35 7.47
CA VAL A 127 -20.38 6.66 8.06
C VAL A 127 -21.44 7.37 7.23
N GLU A 128 -22.23 8.23 7.86
CA GLU A 128 -23.24 9.02 7.14
C GLU A 128 -22.61 10.06 6.21
N SER A 129 -21.50 10.69 6.64
CA SER A 129 -20.78 11.69 5.84
C SER A 129 -19.28 11.64 6.11
N VAL A 130 -18.49 11.34 5.08
CA VAL A 130 -17.02 11.34 5.19
C VAL A 130 -16.46 12.76 5.36
N SER A 131 -17.19 13.79 4.90
CA SER A 131 -16.75 15.19 5.01
C SER A 131 -16.73 15.70 6.45
N SER A 132 -17.56 15.14 7.33
CA SER A 132 -17.63 15.50 8.76
C SER A 132 -16.56 14.80 9.61
N ILE A 133 -15.85 13.80 9.06
CA ILE A 133 -14.89 13.00 9.82
C ILE A 133 -13.54 13.71 9.92
N ASN A 134 -13.02 13.82 11.14
CA ASN A 134 -11.61 14.14 11.35
C ASN A 134 -10.78 12.85 11.19
N VAL A 135 -10.41 12.54 9.93
CA VAL A 135 -9.74 11.29 9.56
C VAL A 135 -8.47 11.07 10.37
N LYS A 136 -7.67 12.11 10.60
CA LYS A 136 -6.44 12.00 11.38
C LYS A 136 -6.70 11.58 12.82
N LYS A 137 -7.68 12.20 13.48
CA LYS A 137 -8.00 11.91 14.89
C LYS A 137 -8.69 10.55 15.03
N GLU A 138 -9.77 10.35 14.28
CA GLU A 138 -10.58 9.12 14.39
C GLU A 138 -9.81 7.89 13.87
N GLY A 139 -9.06 8.05 12.78
CA GLY A 139 -8.21 7.00 12.23
C GLY A 139 -7.12 6.58 13.21
N ALA A 140 -6.44 7.54 13.86
CA ALA A 140 -5.43 7.24 14.86
C ALA A 140 -6.01 6.48 16.07
N LEU A 141 -7.19 6.87 16.58
CA LEU A 141 -7.85 6.18 17.68
C LEU A 141 -8.11 4.70 17.37
N ILE A 142 -8.58 4.40 16.16
CA ILE A 142 -8.82 3.01 15.71
C ILE A 142 -7.49 2.30 15.48
N ARG A 143 -6.57 2.91 14.72
CA ARG A 143 -5.26 2.37 14.36
C ARG A 143 -4.45 1.90 15.57
N TYR A 144 -4.48 2.67 16.66
CA TYR A 144 -3.73 2.41 17.89
C TYR A 144 -4.55 1.74 18.98
N SER A 145 -5.79 1.33 18.71
CA SER A 145 -6.61 0.60 19.67
C SER A 145 -5.97 -0.73 20.07
N ASN A 146 -6.31 -1.24 21.25
CA ASN A 146 -5.78 -2.52 21.72
C ASN A 146 -6.15 -3.69 20.81
N PHE A 147 -7.25 -3.56 20.06
CA PHE A 147 -7.73 -4.59 19.14
C PHE A 147 -6.76 -4.80 17.95
N PHE A 148 -6.11 -3.73 17.49
CA PHE A 148 -5.22 -3.78 16.32
C PHE A 148 -3.72 -3.79 16.67
N LYS A 149 -3.34 -3.74 17.95
CA LYS A 149 -1.94 -3.85 18.38
C LYS A 149 -1.40 -5.27 18.18
N PRO A 150 -0.07 -5.41 17.92
CA PRO A 150 0.91 -4.34 17.69
C PRO A 150 0.95 -3.85 16.24
N ASN A 151 0.38 -4.60 15.28
CA ASN A 151 0.59 -4.41 13.84
C ASN A 151 -0.19 -3.22 13.25
N GLY A 152 -1.34 -2.89 13.89
CA GLY A 152 -2.25 -1.85 13.43
C GLY A 152 -2.94 -2.16 12.10
N VAL A 153 -3.72 -1.20 11.62
CA VAL A 153 -4.62 -1.34 10.48
C VAL A 153 -4.73 -0.03 9.71
N ASN A 154 -4.98 -0.09 8.40
CA ASN A 154 -5.45 1.06 7.63
C ASN A 154 -6.92 1.31 7.97
N VAL A 155 -7.32 2.55 8.20
CA VAL A 155 -8.70 2.88 8.57
C VAL A 155 -9.37 3.63 7.43
N ASN A 156 -10.46 3.07 6.92
CA ASN A 156 -11.22 3.62 5.80
C ASN A 156 -12.60 4.06 6.31
N PHE A 157 -12.93 5.31 6.14
CA PHE A 157 -14.28 5.84 6.36
C PHE A 157 -15.02 5.85 5.04
N LEU A 158 -16.15 5.16 4.98
CA LEU A 158 -16.89 4.88 3.76
C LEU A 158 -18.30 5.44 3.86
N GLU A 159 -18.66 6.31 2.94
CA GLU A 159 -19.99 6.88 2.82
C GLU A 159 -20.68 6.31 1.57
N LYS A 160 -21.82 5.67 1.76
CA LYS A 160 -22.62 5.15 0.65
C LYS A 160 -23.37 6.27 -0.07
N ARG A 161 -23.28 6.30 -1.37
CA ARG A 161 -24.02 7.20 -2.27
C ARG A 161 -25.01 6.40 -3.13
N LYS A 162 -25.85 7.12 -3.89
CA LYS A 162 -26.77 6.51 -4.89
C LYS A 162 -25.98 5.83 -6.01
N ASN A 163 -26.62 4.91 -6.73
CA ASN A 163 -26.09 4.26 -7.93
C ASN A 163 -24.79 3.48 -7.73
N ASN A 164 -24.67 2.75 -6.64
CA ASN A 164 -23.47 1.95 -6.28
C ASN A 164 -22.17 2.76 -6.21
N HIS A 165 -22.28 4.06 -5.98
CA HIS A 165 -21.13 4.91 -5.71
C HIS A 165 -20.88 4.98 -4.20
N PHE A 166 -19.63 5.17 -3.83
CA PHE A 166 -19.24 5.48 -2.46
C PHE A 166 -18.10 6.51 -2.44
N LEU A 167 -18.04 7.25 -1.36
CA LEU A 167 -16.91 8.12 -1.04
C LEU A 167 -16.08 7.45 0.04
N ILE A 168 -14.77 7.55 -0.09
CA ILE A 168 -13.82 6.96 0.85
C ILE A 168 -12.75 7.97 1.24
N ARG A 169 -12.41 7.98 2.54
CA ARG A 169 -11.24 8.68 3.06
C ARG A 169 -10.47 7.71 3.94
N THR A 170 -9.15 7.70 3.81
CA THR A 170 -8.29 6.69 4.43
C THR A 170 -7.22 7.32 5.31
N TYR A 171 -7.14 6.84 6.56
CA TYR A 171 -5.97 6.98 7.42
C TYR A 171 -5.05 5.81 7.16
N GLU A 172 -3.86 6.05 6.64
CA GLU A 172 -2.97 5.00 6.18
C GLU A 172 -1.91 4.65 7.23
N ARG A 173 -1.81 3.35 7.52
CA ARG A 173 -0.80 2.78 8.40
C ARG A 173 0.59 2.97 7.79
N GLY A 174 1.53 3.49 8.58
CA GLY A 174 2.89 3.79 8.12
C GLY A 174 3.09 5.23 7.63
N VAL A 175 2.03 5.87 7.13
CA VAL A 175 1.99 7.32 6.89
C VAL A 175 1.50 8.04 8.14
N GLU A 176 0.62 7.39 8.91
CA GLU A 176 0.03 7.85 10.16
C GLU A 176 -0.72 9.19 9.99
N ASN A 177 -1.36 9.32 8.84
CA ASN A 177 -2.19 10.48 8.46
C ASN A 177 -3.18 10.08 7.36
N GLU A 178 -4.08 11.00 7.00
CA GLU A 178 -4.90 10.86 5.81
C GLU A 178 -4.04 10.93 4.54
N THR A 179 -4.31 10.04 3.59
CA THR A 179 -3.66 10.00 2.28
C THR A 179 -4.65 10.34 1.16
N LEU A 180 -4.13 10.86 0.04
CA LEU A 180 -4.95 11.23 -1.12
C LEU A 180 -5.56 10.02 -1.83
N ALA A 181 -4.92 8.86 -1.75
CA ALA A 181 -5.39 7.62 -2.37
C ALA A 181 -4.77 6.40 -1.71
N CYS A 182 -5.60 5.41 -1.38
CA CYS A 182 -5.19 4.08 -0.94
C CYS A 182 -5.86 3.04 -1.83
N GLY A 183 -5.08 2.41 -2.74
CA GLY A 183 -5.62 1.46 -3.71
C GLY A 183 -6.22 0.21 -3.06
N THR A 184 -5.50 -0.39 -2.10
CA THR A 184 -5.99 -1.56 -1.33
C THR A 184 -7.20 -1.22 -0.47
N GLY A 185 -7.25 0.02 0.07
CA GLY A 185 -8.42 0.54 0.79
C GLY A 185 -9.65 0.72 -0.10
N ALA A 186 -9.46 1.19 -1.34
CA ALA A 186 -10.57 1.29 -2.31
C ALA A 186 -11.15 -0.09 -2.65
N VAL A 187 -10.28 -1.11 -2.83
CA VAL A 187 -10.71 -2.51 -3.01
C VAL A 187 -11.45 -3.02 -1.78
N ALA A 188 -10.92 -2.80 -0.57
CA ALA A 188 -11.59 -3.18 0.67
C ALA A 188 -12.98 -2.52 0.78
N GLY A 189 -13.10 -1.23 0.45
CA GLY A 189 -14.37 -0.52 0.39
C GLY A 189 -15.36 -1.12 -0.61
N ALA A 190 -14.91 -1.47 -1.81
CA ALA A 190 -15.75 -2.09 -2.83
C ALA A 190 -16.25 -3.50 -2.44
N LEU A 191 -15.45 -4.26 -1.71
CA LEU A 191 -15.81 -5.61 -1.28
C LEU A 191 -16.87 -5.62 -0.16
N VAL A 192 -17.01 -4.57 0.62
CA VAL A 192 -17.98 -4.48 1.73
C VAL A 192 -19.28 -3.79 1.33
N MET A 193 -19.34 -3.20 0.14
CA MET A 193 -20.51 -2.48 -0.38
C MET A 193 -21.39 -3.35 -1.27
#